data_dc8bffa9b65f29f0b1c5c2a9482f2bb7
#
_entry.id   dc8bffa9b65f29f0b1c5c2a9482f2bb7
#
_cell.length_a   1.000
_cell.length_b   1.000
_cell.length_c   1.000
_cell.angle_alpha   90.00
_cell.angle_beta   90.00
_cell.angle_gamma   90.00
#
_symmetry.space_group_name_H-M   'P 1'
#
loop_
_entity.id
_entity.type
_entity.pdbx_description
1 polymer ?
#
loop_
_entity_poly.entity_id
_entity_poly.type
_entity_poly.pdbx_seq_one_letter_code
_entity_poly.pdbx_strand_id
1 'polypeptide(L)'
;NSKQQKKALMQQLLTGKKRLPGFGRPGAGGFSRKGIPAGWSYERIGNVAEEVADRNKEHEELPVLSCSKYDGFVDSLKYFKKKVYSDDTSNYKLIRCGEFGFPANHVEEGSIGLQSTHDKGIVSPIYVVFRVDPSRIARFFLYKILKSDHYRQVFAASTSASVDRRGSLRWKQFSGIKVPLPSIEEQKAISRVIQLAEKEEELLEHSLDRLRSEKKALMQQLLTGKRRVRIDGAE
;
A
#
# COMPACT_ATOMS: atom_id res chain seq x y z
N ASN A 1 18.35 3.30 -8.85
CA ASN A 1 18.90 1.97 -8.49
C ASN A 1 18.32 1.40 -7.19
N SER A 2 18.23 2.19 -6.11
CA SER A 2 17.65 1.77 -4.83
C SER A 2 16.17 1.35 -4.99
N LYS A 3 15.34 2.10 -5.71
CA LYS A 3 13.94 1.76 -6.00
C LYS A 3 13.76 0.40 -6.68
N GLN A 4 14.61 0.08 -7.64
CA GLN A 4 14.56 -1.21 -8.34
C GLN A 4 14.98 -2.36 -7.41
N GLN A 5 16.01 -2.17 -6.61
CA GLN A 5 16.46 -3.16 -5.63
C GLN A 5 15.37 -3.43 -4.58
N LYS A 6 14.74 -2.38 -4.03
CA LYS A 6 13.61 -2.50 -3.11
C LYS A 6 12.46 -3.27 -3.75
N LYS A 7 12.04 -2.90 -4.98
CA LYS A 7 10.95 -3.58 -5.69
C LYS A 7 11.24 -5.06 -5.88
N ALA A 8 12.47 -5.41 -6.28
CA ALA A 8 12.90 -6.80 -6.46
C ALA A 8 12.90 -7.57 -5.14
N LEU A 9 13.44 -6.97 -4.06
CA LEU A 9 13.44 -7.57 -2.73
C LEU A 9 12.01 -7.82 -2.23
N MET A 10 11.13 -6.83 -2.34
CA MET A 10 9.72 -6.98 -1.96
C MET A 10 9.06 -8.12 -2.71
N GLN A 11 9.24 -8.19 -4.03
CA GLN A 11 8.68 -9.25 -4.85
C GLN A 11 9.18 -10.63 -4.42
N GLN A 12 10.46 -10.77 -4.12
CA GLN A 12 11.04 -12.02 -3.66
C GLN A 12 10.52 -12.46 -2.29
N LEU A 13 10.40 -11.52 -1.34
CA LEU A 13 9.91 -11.79 0.01
C LEU A 13 8.40 -12.10 0.04
N LEU A 14 7.60 -11.29 -0.66
CA LEU A 14 6.13 -11.47 -0.69
C LEU A 14 5.67 -12.72 -1.45
N THR A 15 6.52 -13.27 -2.31
CA THR A 15 6.25 -14.53 -3.03
C THR A 15 6.92 -15.75 -2.38
N GLY A 16 7.72 -15.54 -1.33
CA GLY A 16 8.49 -16.60 -0.68
C GLY A 16 9.65 -17.17 -1.52
N LYS A 17 9.98 -16.53 -2.67
CA LYS A 17 11.18 -16.88 -3.47
C LYS A 17 12.47 -16.67 -2.68
N LYS A 18 12.49 -15.68 -1.79
CA LYS A 18 13.53 -15.45 -0.80
C LYS A 18 12.91 -15.55 0.58
N ARG A 19 13.56 -16.31 1.46
CA ARG A 19 13.14 -16.47 2.86
C ARG A 19 14.09 -15.70 3.76
N LEU A 20 13.57 -15.15 4.83
CA LEU A 20 14.39 -14.53 5.88
C LEU A 20 15.09 -15.61 6.72
N PRO A 21 16.27 -15.32 7.29
CA PRO A 21 16.93 -16.22 8.23
C PRO A 21 15.98 -16.65 9.35
N GLY A 22 15.98 -17.93 9.69
CA GLY A 22 15.10 -18.51 10.71
C GLY A 22 13.74 -19.02 10.20
N PHE A 23 13.33 -18.70 8.96
CA PHE A 23 12.04 -19.12 8.39
C PHE A 23 12.15 -20.17 7.27
N GLY A 24 13.25 -20.83 7.16
CA GLY A 24 13.51 -21.87 6.16
C GLY A 24 14.80 -21.59 5.38
N ARG A 25 15.35 -22.65 4.77
CA ARG A 25 16.55 -22.50 3.94
C ARG A 25 16.18 -21.94 2.57
N PRO A 26 16.95 -20.95 2.01
CA PRO A 26 16.83 -20.58 0.61
C PRO A 26 17.01 -21.84 -0.25
N GLY A 27 16.04 -22.16 -1.08
CA GLY A 27 16.09 -23.33 -1.99
C GLY A 27 15.87 -24.72 -1.36
N ALA A 28 15.79 -24.88 -0.04
CA ALA A 28 15.50 -26.19 0.60
C ALA A 28 14.00 -26.49 0.71
N GLY A 29 13.14 -25.51 0.42
CA GLY A 29 11.74 -25.74 0.21
C GLY A 29 11.47 -25.71 -1.27
N GLY A 30 11.55 -26.86 -1.91
CA GLY A 30 10.97 -27.00 -3.23
C GLY A 30 9.57 -26.41 -3.19
N PHE A 31 9.21 -25.60 -4.19
CA PHE A 31 7.80 -25.28 -4.37
C PHE A 31 7.03 -26.59 -4.29
N SER A 32 5.99 -26.66 -3.47
CA SER A 32 5.10 -27.82 -3.52
C SER A 32 4.69 -28.04 -4.99
N ARG A 33 4.14 -29.21 -5.36
CA ARG A 33 3.60 -29.46 -6.71
C ARG A 33 2.69 -28.33 -7.24
N LYS A 34 2.27 -27.38 -6.38
CA LYS A 34 1.44 -26.19 -6.69
C LYS A 34 2.25 -24.88 -6.72
N GLY A 35 3.58 -24.91 -6.67
CA GLY A 35 4.40 -23.68 -6.67
C GLY A 35 4.33 -22.85 -5.37
N ILE A 36 3.90 -23.47 -4.25
CA ILE A 36 3.78 -22.81 -2.94
C ILE A 36 5.07 -23.06 -2.15
N PRO A 37 5.68 -22.03 -1.54
CA PRO A 37 6.85 -22.20 -0.68
C PRO A 37 6.55 -23.15 0.49
N ALA A 38 7.52 -23.96 0.90
CA ALA A 38 7.36 -24.84 2.04
C ALA A 38 6.98 -24.05 3.31
N GLY A 39 5.96 -24.52 4.04
CA GLY A 39 5.44 -23.87 5.24
C GLY A 39 4.52 -22.66 4.96
N TRP A 40 4.21 -22.35 3.70
CA TRP A 40 3.19 -21.37 3.34
C TRP A 40 1.90 -22.09 2.91
N SER A 41 0.77 -21.42 3.14
CA SER A 41 -0.52 -21.77 2.55
C SER A 41 -1.04 -20.66 1.64
N TYR A 42 -2.10 -20.95 0.88
CA TYR A 42 -2.87 -19.93 0.17
C TYR A 42 -4.29 -19.93 0.73
N GLU A 43 -4.66 -18.84 1.36
CA GLU A 43 -5.97 -18.68 1.99
C GLU A 43 -6.83 -17.68 1.23
N ARG A 44 -8.14 -17.91 1.21
CA ARG A 44 -9.10 -16.90 0.72
C ARG A 44 -9.09 -15.70 1.67
N ILE A 45 -9.18 -14.49 1.12
CA ILE A 45 -9.25 -13.26 1.93
C ILE A 45 -10.41 -13.35 2.94
N GLY A 46 -11.57 -13.88 2.54
CA GLY A 46 -12.69 -14.07 3.44
C GLY A 46 -12.48 -15.02 4.63
N ASN A 47 -11.40 -15.84 4.61
CA ASN A 47 -11.04 -16.67 5.75
C ASN A 47 -10.19 -15.93 6.79
N VAL A 48 -9.62 -14.77 6.43
CA VAL A 48 -8.70 -13.99 7.28
C VAL A 48 -9.14 -12.53 7.44
N ALA A 49 -10.27 -12.17 6.83
CA ALA A 49 -10.84 -10.82 6.88
C ALA A 49 -12.36 -10.87 6.77
N GLU A 50 -13.02 -9.82 7.25
CA GLU A 50 -14.47 -9.65 7.20
C GLU A 50 -14.83 -8.26 6.64
N GLU A 51 -15.96 -8.16 5.93
CA GLU A 51 -16.48 -6.87 5.47
C GLU A 51 -17.01 -6.05 6.64
N VAL A 52 -16.73 -4.74 6.60
CA VAL A 52 -17.30 -3.76 7.52
C VAL A 52 -18.30 -2.92 6.74
N ALA A 53 -19.57 -2.96 7.15
CA ALA A 53 -20.68 -2.29 6.46
C ALA A 53 -21.26 -1.12 7.28
N ASP A 54 -20.61 -0.71 8.36
CA ASP A 54 -21.04 0.39 9.22
C ASP A 54 -21.18 1.68 8.41
N ARG A 55 -22.25 2.45 8.68
CA ARG A 55 -22.53 3.71 7.99
C ARG A 55 -22.58 4.87 8.99
N ASN A 56 -22.37 6.08 8.50
CA ASN A 56 -22.44 7.32 9.26
C ASN A 56 -23.91 7.76 9.53
N LYS A 57 -24.72 6.87 10.09
CA LYS A 57 -26.14 7.12 10.36
C LYS A 57 -26.40 8.26 11.35
N GLU A 58 -25.43 8.49 12.23
CA GLU A 58 -25.51 9.52 13.28
C GLU A 58 -25.04 10.90 12.79
N HIS A 59 -24.73 11.03 11.49
CA HIS A 59 -24.24 12.27 10.86
C HIS A 59 -23.02 12.88 11.59
N GLU A 60 -22.14 12.03 12.10
CA GLU A 60 -20.91 12.51 12.70
C GLU A 60 -20.09 13.32 11.68
N GLU A 61 -19.55 14.45 12.12
CA GLU A 61 -18.61 15.26 11.34
C GLU A 61 -17.24 14.56 11.29
N LEU A 62 -17.03 13.75 10.30
CA LEU A 62 -15.82 12.95 10.11
C LEU A 62 -15.11 13.35 8.81
N PRO A 63 -13.77 13.22 8.76
CA PRO A 63 -13.03 13.44 7.53
C PRO A 63 -13.49 12.49 6.44
N VAL A 64 -13.81 13.06 5.26
CA VAL A 64 -14.12 12.28 4.06
C VAL A 64 -12.81 11.85 3.42
N LEU A 65 -12.61 10.53 3.35
CA LEU A 65 -11.40 9.94 2.82
C LEU A 65 -11.61 9.39 1.41
N SER A 66 -10.56 9.50 0.61
CA SER A 66 -10.46 8.85 -0.71
C SER A 66 -9.20 8.00 -0.77
N CYS A 67 -9.27 6.88 -1.48
CA CYS A 67 -8.11 6.02 -1.67
C CYS A 67 -7.37 6.40 -2.95
N SER A 68 -6.19 7.00 -2.79
CA SER A 68 -5.26 7.28 -3.89
C SER A 68 -4.53 6.00 -4.30
N LYS A 69 -4.21 5.91 -5.58
CA LYS A 69 -3.39 4.83 -6.13
C LYS A 69 -2.01 4.73 -5.48
N TYR A 70 -1.40 5.85 -5.13
CA TYR A 70 -0.02 5.92 -4.63
C TYR A 70 0.06 6.17 -3.13
N ASP A 71 -0.77 7.06 -2.60
CA ASP A 71 -0.65 7.58 -1.24
C ASP A 71 -1.53 6.82 -0.22
N GLY A 72 -2.34 5.83 -0.69
CA GLY A 72 -3.31 5.16 0.17
C GLY A 72 -4.50 6.08 0.50
N PHE A 73 -4.98 6.05 1.74
CA PHE A 73 -6.05 6.95 2.17
C PHE A 73 -5.55 8.37 2.38
N VAL A 74 -6.25 9.32 1.77
CA VAL A 74 -6.01 10.76 1.82
C VAL A 74 -7.30 11.50 2.16
N ASP A 75 -7.18 12.66 2.79
CA ASP A 75 -8.30 13.58 2.98
C ASP A 75 -8.76 14.10 1.61
N SER A 76 -10.01 13.82 1.25
CA SER A 76 -10.55 14.11 -0.09
C SER A 76 -10.47 15.60 -0.44
N LEU A 77 -10.80 16.48 0.50
CA LEU A 77 -10.83 17.91 0.24
C LEU A 77 -9.43 18.47 0.00
N LYS A 78 -8.46 18.03 0.83
CA LYS A 78 -7.06 18.48 0.71
C LYS A 78 -6.42 17.95 -0.58
N TYR A 79 -6.69 16.71 -0.93
CA TYR A 79 -6.08 16.05 -2.10
C TYR A 79 -6.60 16.60 -3.42
N PHE A 80 -7.94 16.70 -3.57
CA PHE A 80 -8.55 17.16 -4.82
C PHE A 80 -8.66 18.69 -4.91
N LYS A 81 -8.38 19.43 -3.82
CA LYS A 81 -8.51 20.91 -3.74
C LYS A 81 -9.91 21.42 -4.11
N LYS A 82 -10.90 20.53 -4.14
CA LYS A 82 -12.32 20.83 -4.39
C LYS A 82 -13.17 19.75 -3.73
N LYS A 83 -14.42 20.11 -3.41
CA LYS A 83 -15.37 19.13 -2.88
C LYS A 83 -15.80 18.17 -3.99
N VAL A 84 -15.53 16.88 -3.81
CA VAL A 84 -15.84 15.78 -4.74
C VAL A 84 -16.82 14.78 -4.14
N TYR A 85 -17.47 15.13 -3.03
CA TYR A 85 -18.38 14.27 -2.28
C TYR A 85 -19.69 15.01 -1.96
N SER A 86 -20.77 14.24 -1.65
CA SER A 86 -22.08 14.77 -1.32
C SER A 86 -22.10 15.58 -0.04
N ASP A 87 -23.02 16.52 0.08
CA ASP A 87 -23.35 17.21 1.33
C ASP A 87 -23.95 16.25 2.35
N ASP A 88 -24.86 15.36 1.91
CA ASP A 88 -25.38 14.27 2.73
C ASP A 88 -24.39 13.10 2.74
N THR A 89 -23.79 12.87 3.90
CA THR A 89 -22.86 11.78 4.17
C THR A 89 -23.45 10.65 5.02
N SER A 90 -24.74 10.63 5.27
CA SER A 90 -25.43 9.63 6.09
C SER A 90 -25.24 8.20 5.59
N ASN A 91 -25.18 8.04 4.27
CA ASN A 91 -24.98 6.76 3.60
C ASN A 91 -23.49 6.37 3.44
N TYR A 92 -22.56 7.26 3.79
CA TYR A 92 -21.13 6.97 3.72
C TYR A 92 -20.75 5.87 4.69
N LYS A 93 -19.80 5.04 4.29
CA LYS A 93 -19.29 3.96 5.15
C LYS A 93 -18.24 4.50 6.10
N LEU A 94 -18.30 4.03 7.35
CA LEU A 94 -17.26 4.29 8.33
C LEU A 94 -16.02 3.45 8.00
N ILE A 95 -14.85 4.05 8.22
CA ILE A 95 -13.56 3.36 8.14
C ILE A 95 -12.69 3.80 9.31
N ARG A 96 -12.17 2.84 10.06
CA ARG A 96 -11.35 3.06 11.25
C ARG A 96 -9.88 2.82 10.98
N CYS A 97 -9.03 3.32 11.84
CA CYS A 97 -7.58 3.05 11.79
C CYS A 97 -7.33 1.53 11.78
N GLY A 98 -6.52 1.09 10.84
CA GLY A 98 -6.18 -0.33 10.65
C GLY A 98 -7.17 -1.13 9.82
N GLU A 99 -8.24 -0.52 9.32
CA GLU A 99 -9.13 -1.13 8.33
C GLU A 99 -8.66 -0.82 6.90
N PHE A 100 -9.05 -1.68 6.00
CA PHE A 100 -8.76 -1.57 4.57
C PHE A 100 -9.97 -1.05 3.82
N GLY A 101 -9.71 -0.43 2.68
CA GLY A 101 -10.79 -0.08 1.78
C GLY A 101 -10.31 0.19 0.36
N PHE A 102 -11.25 0.05 -0.57
CA PHE A 102 -11.04 0.35 -1.98
C PHE A 102 -12.36 0.73 -2.65
N PRO A 103 -12.35 1.62 -3.66
CA PRO A 103 -13.53 1.86 -4.50
C PRO A 103 -13.76 0.66 -5.40
N ALA A 104 -14.96 0.09 -5.35
CA ALA A 104 -15.27 -1.17 -6.05
C ALA A 104 -15.07 -1.10 -7.57
N ASN A 105 -15.13 0.07 -8.17
CA ASN A 105 -15.04 0.33 -9.61
C ASN A 105 -13.65 0.77 -10.11
N HIS A 106 -12.64 0.85 -9.25
CA HIS A 106 -11.29 1.32 -9.61
C HIS A 106 -10.16 0.54 -8.89
N VAL A 107 -10.47 -0.62 -8.31
CA VAL A 107 -9.48 -1.40 -7.57
C VAL A 107 -8.37 -1.96 -8.47
N GLU A 108 -8.68 -2.22 -9.73
CA GLU A 108 -7.74 -2.68 -10.76
C GLU A 108 -6.66 -1.65 -11.08
N GLU A 109 -6.92 -0.37 -10.82
CA GLU A 109 -5.91 0.68 -10.93
C GLU A 109 -4.89 0.65 -9.78
N GLY A 110 -5.17 -0.13 -8.72
CA GLY A 110 -4.37 -0.22 -7.50
C GLY A 110 -4.84 0.71 -6.38
N SER A 111 -6.06 1.24 -6.48
CA SER A 111 -6.68 2.10 -5.47
C SER A 111 -7.20 1.27 -4.29
N ILE A 112 -6.32 0.55 -3.60
CA ILE A 112 -6.59 -0.15 -2.35
C ILE A 112 -5.68 0.40 -1.25
N GLY A 113 -6.22 0.68 -0.07
CA GLY A 113 -5.51 1.34 1.02
C GLY A 113 -5.73 0.69 2.38
N LEU A 114 -4.75 0.85 3.25
CA LEU A 114 -4.86 0.62 4.69
C LEU A 114 -5.03 2.00 5.34
N GLN A 115 -6.12 2.19 6.07
CA GLN A 115 -6.37 3.44 6.78
C GLN A 115 -5.45 3.55 8.00
N SER A 116 -4.64 4.62 8.05
CA SER A 116 -3.66 4.89 9.11
C SER A 116 -3.51 6.37 9.43
N THR A 117 -4.32 7.24 8.81
CA THR A 117 -4.19 8.71 8.93
C THR A 117 -5.10 9.33 9.97
N HIS A 118 -6.22 8.69 10.26
CA HIS A 118 -7.22 9.15 11.23
C HIS A 118 -7.72 7.96 12.06
N ASP A 119 -8.15 8.19 13.28
CA ASP A 119 -8.78 7.14 14.09
C ASP A 119 -10.07 6.62 13.43
N LYS A 120 -10.85 7.55 12.86
CA LYS A 120 -12.12 7.28 12.19
C LYS A 120 -12.31 8.28 11.05
N GLY A 121 -12.86 7.80 9.95
CA GLY A 121 -13.23 8.62 8.80
C GLY A 121 -14.39 7.99 8.05
N ILE A 122 -14.82 8.64 6.98
CA ILE A 122 -15.89 8.14 6.10
C ILE A 122 -15.43 8.05 4.65
N VAL A 123 -15.94 7.06 3.95
CA VAL A 123 -15.71 6.83 2.51
C VAL A 123 -17.03 6.69 1.77
N SER A 124 -17.02 7.01 0.48
CA SER A 124 -18.21 6.89 -0.38
C SER A 124 -18.85 5.49 -0.27
N PRO A 125 -20.19 5.39 -0.42
CA PRO A 125 -20.91 4.12 -0.38
C PRO A 125 -20.40 3.04 -1.36
N ILE A 126 -19.72 3.45 -2.44
CA ILE A 126 -19.15 2.53 -3.43
C ILE A 126 -17.94 1.74 -2.90
N TYR A 127 -17.33 2.19 -1.80
CA TYR A 127 -16.19 1.51 -1.21
C TYR A 127 -16.58 0.16 -0.60
N VAL A 128 -15.69 -0.80 -0.76
CA VAL A 128 -15.62 -1.99 0.07
C VAL A 128 -14.67 -1.67 1.22
N VAL A 129 -15.15 -1.79 2.46
CA VAL A 129 -14.34 -1.64 3.68
C VAL A 129 -14.26 -3.00 4.36
N PHE A 130 -13.09 -3.37 4.83
CA PHE A 130 -12.89 -4.65 5.51
C PHE A 130 -11.79 -4.56 6.58
N ARG A 131 -11.88 -5.43 7.56
CA ARG A 131 -10.85 -5.61 8.58
C ARG A 131 -10.33 -7.04 8.57
N VAL A 132 -9.08 -7.19 8.99
CA VAL A 132 -8.40 -8.48 9.03
C VAL A 132 -8.34 -9.02 10.46
N ASP A 133 -8.30 -10.33 10.58
CA ASP A 133 -7.95 -11.01 11.83
C ASP A 133 -6.43 -10.90 12.08
N PRO A 134 -6.00 -10.09 13.07
CA PRO A 134 -4.58 -9.85 13.32
C PRO A 134 -3.85 -11.07 13.87
N SER A 135 -4.57 -12.10 14.33
CA SER A 135 -3.98 -13.37 14.77
C SER A 135 -3.54 -14.23 13.59
N ARG A 136 -4.15 -14.04 12.42
CA ARG A 136 -3.90 -14.84 11.21
C ARG A 136 -3.09 -14.08 10.16
N ILE A 137 -3.33 -12.78 10.00
CA ILE A 137 -2.66 -12.01 8.97
C ILE A 137 -2.23 -10.62 9.46
N ALA A 138 -0.95 -10.28 9.26
CA ALA A 138 -0.42 -8.97 9.58
C ALA A 138 -0.91 -7.92 8.55
N ARG A 139 -1.50 -6.81 9.04
CA ARG A 139 -2.08 -5.75 8.19
C ARG A 139 -1.11 -5.24 7.13
N PHE A 140 0.11 -4.89 7.54
CA PHE A 140 1.11 -4.34 6.62
C PHE A 140 1.55 -5.37 5.57
N PHE A 141 1.70 -6.64 5.95
CA PHE A 141 2.02 -7.73 5.01
C PHE A 141 0.93 -7.87 3.94
N LEU A 142 -0.34 -7.96 4.35
CA LEU A 142 -1.45 -8.01 3.41
C LEU A 142 -1.50 -6.77 2.52
N TYR A 143 -1.32 -5.57 3.10
CA TYR A 143 -1.29 -4.32 2.33
C TYR A 143 -0.27 -4.37 1.19
N LYS A 144 0.95 -4.82 1.46
CA LYS A 144 2.00 -4.92 0.44
C LYS A 144 1.70 -5.97 -0.62
N ILE A 145 1.08 -7.09 -0.25
CA ILE A 145 0.58 -8.09 -1.20
C ILE A 145 -0.45 -7.47 -2.13
N LEU A 146 -1.50 -6.85 -1.59
CA LEU A 146 -2.60 -6.28 -2.37
C LEU A 146 -2.17 -5.12 -3.27
N LYS A 147 -1.09 -4.40 -2.92
CA LYS A 147 -0.49 -3.33 -3.73
C LYS A 147 0.48 -3.83 -4.80
N SER A 148 0.76 -5.13 -4.87
CA SER A 148 1.68 -5.69 -5.87
C SER A 148 1.08 -5.68 -7.27
N ASP A 149 1.95 -5.61 -8.30
CA ASP A 149 1.52 -5.67 -9.70
C ASP A 149 0.77 -6.97 -10.03
N HIS A 150 1.13 -8.09 -9.37
CA HIS A 150 0.42 -9.35 -9.51
C HIS A 150 -1.05 -9.23 -9.07
N TYR A 151 -1.31 -8.66 -7.90
CA TYR A 151 -2.70 -8.53 -7.41
C TYR A 151 -3.50 -7.49 -8.18
N ARG A 152 -2.87 -6.47 -8.74
CA ARG A 152 -3.55 -5.58 -9.69
C ARG A 152 -4.08 -6.34 -10.91
N GLN A 153 -3.31 -7.28 -11.45
CA GLN A 153 -3.78 -8.15 -12.55
C GLN A 153 -4.90 -9.09 -12.10
N VAL A 154 -4.80 -9.65 -10.88
CA VAL A 154 -5.86 -10.49 -10.30
C VAL A 154 -7.16 -9.68 -10.15
N PHE A 155 -7.09 -8.44 -9.69
CA PHE A 155 -8.26 -7.56 -9.57
C PHE A 155 -8.85 -7.24 -10.94
N ALA A 156 -8.03 -6.87 -11.92
CA ALA A 156 -8.48 -6.61 -13.29
C ALA A 156 -9.19 -7.84 -13.90
N ALA A 157 -8.65 -9.03 -13.72
CA ALA A 157 -9.29 -10.26 -14.19
C ALA A 157 -10.62 -10.54 -13.46
N SER A 158 -10.69 -10.22 -12.15
CA SER A 158 -11.89 -10.43 -11.33
C SER A 158 -12.99 -9.41 -11.64
N THR A 159 -12.65 -8.18 -12.00
CA THR A 159 -13.60 -7.14 -12.45
C THR A 159 -14.16 -7.43 -13.84
N SER A 160 -13.32 -7.89 -14.78
CA SER A 160 -13.72 -8.21 -16.15
C SER A 160 -14.68 -9.40 -16.23
N ALA A 161 -14.61 -10.33 -15.27
CA ALA A 161 -15.50 -11.49 -15.16
C ALA A 161 -16.85 -11.16 -14.50
N SER A 162 -17.06 -9.94 -13.98
CA SER A 162 -18.32 -9.55 -13.35
C SER A 162 -19.37 -9.23 -14.43
N VAL A 163 -20.59 -9.74 -14.23
CA VAL A 163 -21.74 -9.50 -15.11
C VAL A 163 -22.20 -8.03 -15.11
N ASP A 164 -21.67 -7.24 -14.20
CA ASP A 164 -21.98 -5.82 -14.04
C ASP A 164 -21.25 -5.00 -15.12
N ARG A 165 -21.98 -4.31 -15.99
CA ARG A 165 -21.47 -3.54 -17.15
C ARG A 165 -20.40 -2.48 -16.80
N ARG A 166 -20.17 -2.22 -15.50
CA ARG A 166 -19.20 -1.24 -14.99
C ARG A 166 -17.97 -1.87 -14.33
N GLY A 167 -17.80 -3.20 -14.38
CA GLY A 167 -16.60 -3.87 -13.87
C GLY A 167 -16.33 -3.58 -12.40
N SER A 168 -17.28 -3.87 -11.50
CA SER A 168 -17.08 -3.63 -10.07
C SER A 168 -16.63 -4.90 -9.33
N LEU A 169 -15.62 -4.78 -8.47
CA LEU A 169 -15.17 -5.84 -7.57
C LEU A 169 -15.77 -5.61 -6.17
N ARG A 170 -16.85 -6.32 -5.87
CA ARG A 170 -17.50 -6.26 -4.56
C ARG A 170 -16.93 -7.28 -3.59
N TRP A 171 -17.24 -7.15 -2.31
CA TRP A 171 -16.75 -8.05 -1.26
C TRP A 171 -16.89 -9.53 -1.60
N LYS A 172 -18.05 -9.96 -2.12
CA LYS A 172 -18.31 -11.36 -2.46
C LYS A 172 -17.26 -11.97 -3.39
N GLN A 173 -16.83 -11.24 -4.42
CA GLN A 173 -15.80 -11.67 -5.34
C GLN A 173 -14.40 -11.48 -4.74
N PHE A 174 -14.16 -10.34 -4.10
CA PHE A 174 -12.88 -10.01 -3.48
C PHE A 174 -12.50 -10.99 -2.38
N SER A 175 -13.42 -11.38 -1.51
CA SER A 175 -13.20 -12.35 -0.44
C SER A 175 -12.80 -13.75 -0.93
N GLY A 176 -13.14 -14.09 -2.17
CA GLY A 176 -12.75 -15.35 -2.83
C GLY A 176 -11.30 -15.37 -3.34
N ILE A 177 -10.66 -14.21 -3.47
CA ILE A 177 -9.27 -14.10 -3.92
C ILE A 177 -8.34 -14.74 -2.88
N LYS A 178 -7.37 -15.52 -3.37
CA LYS A 178 -6.41 -16.20 -2.50
C LYS A 178 -5.15 -15.36 -2.33
N VAL A 179 -4.64 -15.33 -1.10
CA VAL A 179 -3.37 -14.66 -0.74
C VAL A 179 -2.40 -15.66 -0.10
N PRO A 180 -1.09 -15.49 -0.30
CA PRO A 180 -0.10 -16.32 0.38
C PRO A 180 -0.10 -16.03 1.87
N LEU A 181 -0.04 -17.07 2.66
CA LEU A 181 -0.11 -17.00 4.12
C LEU A 181 1.04 -17.79 4.76
N PRO A 182 2.19 -17.15 5.01
CA PRO A 182 3.23 -17.68 5.90
C PRO A 182 2.80 -17.66 7.37
N SER A 183 3.65 -18.15 8.27
CA SER A 183 3.40 -17.97 9.71
C SER A 183 3.32 -16.49 10.07
N ILE A 184 2.57 -16.15 11.12
CA ILE A 184 2.40 -14.73 11.52
C ILE A 184 3.74 -14.08 11.91
N GLU A 185 4.68 -14.85 12.45
CA GLU A 185 6.03 -14.39 12.79
C GLU A 185 6.80 -14.03 11.50
N GLU A 186 6.71 -14.85 10.46
CA GLU A 186 7.34 -14.56 9.18
C GLU A 186 6.72 -13.36 8.49
N GLN A 187 5.40 -13.24 8.50
CA GLN A 187 4.70 -12.05 7.98
C GLN A 187 5.19 -10.76 8.66
N LYS A 188 5.32 -10.77 10.00
CA LYS A 188 5.83 -9.64 10.78
C LYS A 188 7.29 -9.34 10.44
N ALA A 189 8.13 -10.38 10.29
CA ALA A 189 9.54 -10.21 9.92
C ALA A 189 9.67 -9.62 8.51
N ILE A 190 8.95 -10.13 7.53
CA ILE A 190 8.89 -9.58 6.16
C ILE A 190 8.44 -8.11 6.20
N SER A 191 7.38 -7.82 6.96
CA SER A 191 6.85 -6.46 7.11
C SER A 191 7.92 -5.49 7.63
N ARG A 192 8.69 -5.88 8.64
CA ARG A 192 9.78 -5.06 9.20
C ARG A 192 10.86 -4.76 8.18
N VAL A 193 11.29 -5.77 7.42
CA VAL A 193 12.32 -5.59 6.38
C VAL A 193 11.85 -4.62 5.29
N ILE A 194 10.59 -4.74 4.86
CA ILE A 194 10.01 -3.84 3.85
C ILE A 194 9.90 -2.41 4.40
N GLN A 195 9.42 -2.24 5.64
CA GLN A 195 9.31 -0.92 6.29
C GLN A 195 10.68 -0.24 6.44
N LEU A 196 11.71 -0.99 6.83
CA LEU A 196 13.07 -0.47 6.91
C LEU A 196 13.60 -0.01 5.55
N ALA A 197 13.37 -0.80 4.49
CA ALA A 197 13.77 -0.44 3.14
C ALA A 197 13.01 0.78 2.60
N GLU A 198 11.74 0.96 2.96
CA GLU A 198 10.95 2.14 2.61
C GLU A 198 11.45 3.39 3.34
N LYS A 199 11.77 3.26 4.62
CA LYS A 199 12.32 4.36 5.41
C LYS A 199 13.71 4.78 4.92
N GLU A 200 14.56 3.83 4.57
CA GLU A 200 15.88 4.11 3.98
C GLU A 200 15.75 4.88 2.66
N GLU A 201 14.82 4.45 1.78
CA GLU A 201 14.56 5.15 0.52
C GLU A 201 14.11 6.59 0.76
N GLU A 202 13.18 6.81 1.68
CA GLU A 202 12.69 8.16 2.05
C GLU A 202 13.84 9.05 2.53
N LEU A 203 14.71 8.55 3.41
CA LEU A 203 15.88 9.29 3.90
C LEU A 203 16.87 9.64 2.77
N LEU A 204 17.08 8.71 1.83
CA LEU A 204 17.94 8.95 0.67
C LEU A 204 17.33 9.99 -0.27
N GLU A 205 16.02 9.98 -0.50
CA GLU A 205 15.33 10.98 -1.31
C GLU A 205 15.45 12.38 -0.69
N HIS A 206 15.18 12.51 0.61
CA HIS A 206 15.36 13.78 1.33
C HIS A 206 16.80 14.29 1.26
N SER A 207 17.79 13.41 1.42
CA SER A 207 19.20 13.77 1.31
C SER A 207 19.56 14.26 -0.09
N LEU A 208 19.05 13.57 -1.12
CA LEU A 208 19.24 13.96 -2.51
C LEU A 208 18.66 15.33 -2.83
N ASP A 209 17.45 15.61 -2.37
CA ASP A 209 16.79 16.90 -2.60
C ASP A 209 17.49 18.04 -1.86
N ARG A 210 18.00 17.79 -0.66
CA ARG A 210 18.85 18.74 0.05
C ARG A 210 20.13 19.06 -0.75
N LEU A 211 20.85 18.04 -1.21
CA LEU A 211 22.07 18.22 -2.00
C LEU A 211 21.83 18.95 -3.32
N ARG A 212 20.69 18.68 -3.98
CA ARG A 212 20.27 19.41 -5.19
C ARG A 212 20.04 20.88 -4.90
N SER A 213 19.38 21.20 -3.78
CA SER A 213 19.12 22.59 -3.35
C SER A 213 20.43 23.32 -2.99
N GLU A 214 21.32 22.66 -2.26
CA GLU A 214 22.64 23.19 -1.92
C GLU A 214 23.48 23.48 -3.18
N LYS A 215 23.51 22.52 -4.12
CA LYS A 215 24.18 22.68 -5.41
C LYS A 215 23.63 23.90 -6.17
N LYS A 216 22.31 24.05 -6.25
CA LYS A 216 21.66 25.17 -6.93
C LYS A 216 22.05 26.50 -6.29
N ALA A 217 22.00 26.58 -4.95
CA ALA A 217 22.37 27.79 -4.22
C ALA A 217 23.85 28.16 -4.42
N LEU A 218 24.75 27.17 -4.35
CA LEU A 218 26.18 27.37 -4.58
C LEU A 218 26.47 27.86 -6.01
N MET A 219 25.84 27.25 -7.00
CA MET A 219 25.97 27.68 -8.41
C MET A 219 25.53 29.14 -8.58
N GLN A 220 24.42 29.56 -7.98
CA GLN A 220 23.96 30.96 -8.02
C GLN A 220 24.98 31.91 -7.39
N GLN A 221 25.55 31.54 -6.23
CA GLN A 221 26.56 32.38 -5.56
C GLN A 221 27.84 32.52 -6.39
N LEU A 222 28.29 31.45 -7.04
CA LEU A 222 29.47 31.46 -7.91
C LEU A 222 29.23 32.29 -9.19
N LEU A 223 28.09 32.06 -9.85
CA LEU A 223 27.77 32.78 -11.11
C LEU A 223 27.53 34.29 -10.88
N THR A 224 27.00 34.67 -9.74
CA THR A 224 26.78 36.09 -9.38
C THR A 224 28.02 36.77 -8.77
N GLY A 225 29.14 36.05 -8.60
CA GLY A 225 30.34 36.57 -7.98
C GLY A 225 30.24 36.82 -6.47
N LYS A 226 29.13 36.45 -5.85
CA LYS A 226 28.95 36.53 -4.38
C LYS A 226 29.90 35.61 -3.63
N ARG A 227 30.31 34.52 -4.26
CA ARG A 227 31.33 33.58 -3.76
C ARG A 227 32.36 33.36 -4.85
N ARG A 228 33.66 33.41 -4.48
CA ARG A 228 34.77 33.17 -5.38
C ARG A 228 35.47 31.85 -5.00
N VAL A 229 35.85 31.09 -6.00
CA VAL A 229 36.73 29.91 -5.80
C VAL A 229 38.15 30.42 -5.51
N ARG A 230 38.79 29.98 -4.42
CA ARG A 230 40.20 30.15 -4.22
C ARG A 230 40.89 29.01 -4.95
N ILE A 231 41.78 29.34 -5.85
CA ILE A 231 42.66 28.37 -6.52
C ILE A 231 43.92 28.37 -5.71
N ASP A 232 44.20 27.31 -4.98
CA ASP A 232 45.47 27.13 -4.28
C ASP A 232 46.60 26.99 -5.35
N GLY A 233 47.52 27.98 -5.41
CA GLY A 233 48.65 27.94 -6.33
C GLY A 233 48.70 29.03 -7.43
N ALA A 234 47.87 30.07 -7.38
CA ALA A 234 48.06 31.27 -8.18
C ALA A 234 48.75 32.33 -7.33
N GLU A 235 50.07 32.39 -7.38
CA GLU A 235 50.86 33.58 -7.03
C GLU A 235 50.68 34.65 -8.10
#